data_988088d5fcf9ab1ba2bfb0b30dfc0166
#
_entry.id   988088d5fcf9ab1ba2bfb0b30dfc0166
#
_cell.length_a   1.000
_cell.length_b   1.000
_cell.length_c   1.000
_cell.angle_alpha   90.00
_cell.angle_beta   90.00
_cell.angle_gamma   90.00
#
_symmetry.space_group_name_H-M   'P 1'
#
loop_
_entity.id
_entity.type
_entity.pdbx_description
1 polymer ?
#
loop_
_entity_poly.entity_id
_entity_poly.type
_entity_poly.pdbx_seq_one_letter_code
_entity_poly.pdbx_strand_id
1 'polypeptide(L)'
;MKLYANIHRAEFLERPNRFIARCRMDGTEVLCHVKNTGRCRELLYPGAEVYLTRDDSPRRKTAYDLVTVRKGDVLVNLDSQAPNRVFYQWALDGGFLPALRELTPEQRYGDSRFDFAYRAGASQGFVEVKGVTLEEDGIAYFPDAPTLRGVRHVEELCRAAAAGDEAVDVAVEAHHRRGGLAVGVLDEANAVLIEPRGPKRRAHD
;
A
#
# COMPACT_ATOMS: atom_id res chain seq x y z
N MET A 1 9.36 -4.08 -9.84
CA MET A 1 9.19 -2.62 -9.60
C MET A 1 10.08 -2.11 -8.49
N LYS A 2 10.71 -0.93 -8.63
CA LYS A 2 11.49 -0.28 -7.56
C LYS A 2 10.67 0.90 -7.00
N LEU A 3 10.24 0.83 -5.75
CA LEU A 3 9.41 1.86 -5.13
C LEU A 3 10.22 3.07 -4.65
N TYR A 4 11.42 2.84 -4.14
CA TYR A 4 12.24 3.86 -3.50
C TYR A 4 13.68 3.83 -4.03
N ALA A 5 14.31 5.00 -4.03
CA ALA A 5 15.75 5.17 -4.24
C ALA A 5 16.39 5.71 -2.96
N ASN A 6 17.72 5.61 -2.86
CA ASN A 6 18.49 6.21 -1.75
C ASN A 6 17.94 5.81 -0.37
N ILE A 7 17.86 4.50 -0.12
CA ILE A 7 17.39 3.94 1.14
C ILE A 7 18.52 3.95 2.16
N HIS A 8 18.21 4.47 3.35
CA HIS A 8 19.09 4.52 4.51
C HIS A 8 18.48 3.73 5.66
N ARG A 9 19.29 2.88 6.30
CA ARG A 9 18.91 2.21 7.53
C ARG A 9 19.05 3.17 8.71
N ALA A 10 18.08 3.14 9.64
CA ALA A 10 18.06 3.97 10.83
C ALA A 10 17.39 3.24 12.00
N GLU A 11 17.52 3.80 13.19
CA GLU A 11 16.82 3.37 14.40
C GLU A 11 15.70 4.36 14.69
N PHE A 12 14.48 3.87 14.92
CA PHE A 12 13.35 4.69 15.35
C PHE A 12 13.53 5.10 16.82
N LEU A 13 13.35 6.38 17.12
CA LEU A 13 13.44 6.91 18.48
C LEU A 13 12.06 7.21 19.05
N GLU A 14 11.30 8.06 18.37
CA GLU A 14 9.96 8.46 18.80
C GLU A 14 9.12 9.03 17.64
N ARG A 15 7.83 9.14 17.86
CA ARG A 15 6.86 9.75 16.94
C ARG A 15 6.09 10.87 17.66
N PRO A 16 6.59 12.12 17.67
CA PRO A 16 5.98 13.24 18.38
C PRO A 16 4.55 13.54 17.92
N ASN A 17 4.25 13.28 16.65
CA ASN A 17 2.90 13.39 16.08
C ASN A 17 2.74 12.44 14.90
N ARG A 18 1.52 12.36 14.32
CA ARG A 18 1.21 11.41 13.24
C ARG A 18 1.99 11.62 11.94
N PHE A 19 2.66 12.74 11.77
CA PHE A 19 3.37 13.07 10.52
C PHE A 19 4.89 13.06 10.65
N ILE A 20 5.42 13.13 11.88
CA ILE A 20 6.85 13.27 12.15
C ILE A 20 7.34 12.12 13.02
N ALA A 21 8.46 11.54 12.63
CA ALA A 21 9.26 10.64 13.44
C ALA A 21 10.66 11.21 13.64
N ARG A 22 11.27 10.89 14.79
CA ARG A 22 12.68 11.10 15.10
C ARG A 22 13.38 9.77 14.97
N CYS A 23 14.45 9.73 14.17
CA CYS A 23 15.24 8.52 13.94
C CYS A 23 16.71 8.83 14.15
N ARG A 24 17.50 7.80 14.47
CA ARG A 24 18.95 7.90 14.53
C ARG A 24 19.57 7.20 13.32
N MET A 25 20.30 7.95 12.52
CA MET A 25 21.00 7.47 11.33
C MET A 25 22.46 7.83 11.42
N ASP A 26 23.35 6.85 11.36
CA ASP A 26 24.81 7.03 11.47
C ASP A 26 25.22 7.87 12.69
N GLY A 27 24.58 7.59 13.85
CA GLY A 27 24.82 8.29 15.11
C GLY A 27 24.18 9.68 15.22
N THR A 28 23.58 10.20 14.15
CA THR A 28 22.95 11.52 14.12
C THR A 28 21.43 11.40 14.14
N GLU A 29 20.77 12.28 14.91
CA GLU A 29 19.32 12.35 14.93
C GLU A 29 18.78 13.14 13.72
N VAL A 30 17.78 12.56 13.05
CA VAL A 30 17.13 13.14 11.88
C VAL A 30 15.62 13.16 12.06
N LEU A 31 14.97 14.20 11.50
CA LEU A 31 13.51 14.28 11.43
C LEU A 31 13.03 13.69 10.10
N CYS A 32 12.05 12.79 10.19
CA CYS A 32 11.47 12.10 9.06
C CYS A 32 9.98 12.39 8.97
N HIS A 33 9.47 12.55 7.76
CA HIS A 33 8.03 12.54 7.52
C HIS A 33 7.52 11.10 7.50
N VAL A 34 6.37 10.85 8.13
CA VAL A 34 5.65 9.58 8.11
C VAL A 34 4.40 9.74 7.28
N LYS A 35 4.35 9.09 6.12
CA LYS A 35 3.21 9.17 5.18
C LYS A 35 2.00 8.33 5.59
N ASN A 36 2.05 7.67 6.73
CA ASN A 36 0.96 6.88 7.29
C ASN A 36 0.33 7.61 8.46
N THR A 37 -0.97 7.87 8.40
CA THR A 37 -1.71 8.54 9.49
C THR A 37 -2.12 7.58 10.62
N GLY A 38 -2.03 6.27 10.41
CA GLY A 38 -2.21 5.23 11.42
C GLY A 38 -1.17 5.36 12.53
N ARG A 39 -1.49 4.89 13.73
CA ARG A 39 -0.57 4.98 14.88
C ARG A 39 0.60 4.02 14.74
N CYS A 40 0.38 2.82 14.21
CA CYS A 40 1.36 1.76 13.99
C CYS A 40 2.27 1.53 15.21
N ARG A 41 1.69 1.51 16.43
CA ARG A 41 2.47 1.41 17.69
C ARG A 41 3.15 0.06 17.83
N GLU A 42 2.55 -0.97 17.27
CA GLU A 42 3.04 -2.35 17.21
C GLU A 42 4.29 -2.48 16.32
N LEU A 43 4.50 -1.51 15.44
CA LEU A 43 5.63 -1.45 14.51
C LEU A 43 6.66 -0.40 14.90
N LEU A 44 6.20 0.79 15.30
CA LEU A 44 7.03 1.96 15.59
C LEU A 44 7.24 2.11 17.11
N TYR A 45 8.13 1.31 17.68
CA TYR A 45 8.58 1.39 19.07
C TYR A 45 10.05 1.83 19.13
N PRO A 46 10.50 2.49 20.23
CA PRO A 46 11.89 2.92 20.37
C PRO A 46 12.86 1.75 20.18
N GLY A 47 13.88 1.95 19.33
CA GLY A 47 14.84 0.90 18.95
C GLY A 47 14.46 0.08 17.72
N ALA A 48 13.25 0.23 17.17
CA ALA A 48 12.85 -0.46 15.94
C ALA A 48 13.77 -0.07 14.77
N GLU A 49 14.17 -1.06 13.98
CA GLU A 49 14.91 -0.83 12.74
C GLU A 49 13.97 -0.30 11.66
N VAL A 50 14.29 0.88 11.14
CA VAL A 50 13.50 1.52 10.10
C VAL A 50 14.35 1.88 8.88
N TYR A 51 13.66 2.12 7.76
CA TYR A 51 14.30 2.50 6.51
C TYR A 51 13.72 3.83 6.04
N LEU A 52 14.62 4.73 5.72
CA LEU A 52 14.33 6.09 5.30
C LEU A 52 14.67 6.25 3.82
N THR A 53 13.90 7.03 3.10
CA THR A 53 14.28 7.51 1.77
C THR A 53 14.53 9.01 1.82
N ARG A 54 15.56 9.47 1.11
CA ARG A 54 15.91 10.89 1.03
C ARG A 54 15.17 11.55 -0.12
N ASP A 55 14.67 12.74 0.13
CA ASP A 55 14.04 13.60 -0.85
C ASP A 55 14.60 15.03 -0.67
N ASP A 56 15.40 15.47 -1.63
CA ASP A 56 16.09 16.76 -1.60
C ASP A 56 15.25 17.93 -2.17
N SER A 57 13.93 17.75 -2.30
CA SER A 57 13.03 18.80 -2.78
C SER A 57 13.08 20.03 -1.84
N PRO A 58 13.36 21.24 -2.36
CA PRO A 58 13.56 22.45 -1.53
C PRO A 58 12.30 22.93 -0.81
N ARG A 59 11.11 22.40 -1.17
CA ARG A 59 9.83 22.75 -0.54
C ARG A 59 9.53 21.92 0.72
N ARG A 60 10.35 20.92 1.03
CA ARG A 60 10.10 20.00 2.15
C ARG A 60 10.66 20.54 3.47
N LYS A 61 9.92 20.28 4.55
CA LYS A 61 10.38 20.57 5.92
C LYS A 61 11.28 19.48 6.50
N THR A 62 11.25 18.29 5.93
CA THR A 62 12.05 17.12 6.32
C THR A 62 12.75 16.55 5.09
N ALA A 63 14.04 16.23 5.22
CA ALA A 63 14.83 15.64 4.14
C ALA A 63 14.53 14.15 3.93
N TYR A 64 13.88 13.51 4.89
CA TYR A 64 13.66 12.06 4.88
C TYR A 64 12.19 11.71 5.04
N ASP A 65 11.77 10.61 4.38
CA ASP A 65 10.53 9.90 4.62
C ASP A 65 10.84 8.55 5.28
N LEU A 66 10.15 8.23 6.37
CA LEU A 66 10.14 6.89 6.93
C LEU A 66 9.19 6.03 6.10
N VAL A 67 9.73 5.05 5.38
CA VAL A 67 8.96 4.26 4.39
C VAL A 67 8.78 2.80 4.77
N THR A 68 9.64 2.26 5.65
CA THR A 68 9.60 0.84 6.00
C THR A 68 10.07 0.64 7.43
N VAL A 69 9.52 -0.36 8.11
CA VAL A 69 9.98 -0.85 9.40
C VAL A 69 10.22 -2.36 9.34
N ARG A 70 11.20 -2.85 10.10
CA ARG A 70 11.44 -4.28 10.27
C ARG A 70 10.64 -4.82 11.47
N LYS A 71 9.84 -5.86 11.23
CA LYS A 71 9.15 -6.66 12.24
C LYS A 71 9.67 -8.10 12.15
N GLY A 72 10.60 -8.49 13.00
CA GLY A 72 11.30 -9.79 12.88
C GLY A 72 11.97 -9.94 11.51
N ASP A 73 11.61 -10.97 10.76
CA ASP A 73 12.15 -11.24 9.42
C ASP A 73 11.36 -10.54 8.28
N VAL A 74 10.33 -9.78 8.62
CA VAL A 74 9.45 -9.12 7.66
C VAL A 74 9.77 -7.63 7.58
N LEU A 75 9.77 -7.06 6.38
CA LEU A 75 9.78 -5.63 6.13
C LEU A 75 8.35 -5.16 5.85
N VAL A 76 7.86 -4.23 6.66
CA VAL A 76 6.51 -3.66 6.53
C VAL A 76 6.60 -2.26 5.93
N ASN A 77 5.99 -2.05 4.79
CA ASN A 77 5.93 -0.74 4.14
C ASN A 77 4.91 0.16 4.87
N LEU A 78 5.32 1.37 5.20
CA LEU A 78 4.49 2.37 5.91
C LEU A 78 4.05 3.55 5.02
N ASP A 79 4.46 3.58 3.74
CA ASP A 79 4.03 4.64 2.81
C ASP A 79 2.61 4.33 2.33
N SER A 80 1.62 5.07 2.82
CA SER A 80 0.20 4.90 2.44
C SER A 80 -0.09 5.13 0.95
N GLN A 81 0.84 5.67 0.19
CA GLN A 81 0.72 5.83 -1.26
C GLN A 81 1.35 4.66 -2.05
N ALA A 82 2.13 3.82 -1.38
CA ALA A 82 2.77 2.69 -2.04
C ALA A 82 1.77 1.66 -2.60
N PRO A 83 0.67 1.30 -1.90
CA PRO A 83 -0.32 0.37 -2.40
C PRO A 83 -0.87 0.74 -3.77
N ASN A 84 -1.27 2.00 -3.98
CA ASN A 84 -1.78 2.47 -5.26
C ASN A 84 -0.75 2.36 -6.38
N ARG A 85 0.53 2.68 -6.10
CA ARG A 85 1.61 2.53 -7.08
C ARG A 85 1.89 1.08 -7.44
N VAL A 86 1.84 0.20 -6.45
CA VAL A 86 2.03 -1.25 -6.64
C VAL A 86 0.89 -1.82 -7.45
N PHE A 87 -0.36 -1.53 -7.07
CA PHE A 87 -1.53 -1.97 -7.81
C PHE A 87 -1.48 -1.48 -9.26
N TYR A 88 -1.21 -0.20 -9.49
CA TYR A 88 -1.15 0.39 -10.83
C TYR A 88 -0.15 -0.35 -11.73
N GLN A 89 1.08 -0.55 -11.24
CA GLN A 89 2.09 -1.25 -12.03
C GLN A 89 1.71 -2.72 -12.27
N TRP A 90 1.23 -3.42 -11.23
CA TRP A 90 0.79 -4.81 -11.34
C TRP A 90 -0.36 -4.96 -12.35
N ALA A 91 -1.30 -4.04 -12.35
CA ALA A 91 -2.42 -4.04 -13.29
C ALA A 91 -1.96 -3.84 -14.74
N LEU A 92 -1.02 -2.91 -14.98
CA LEU A 92 -0.44 -2.66 -16.30
C LEU A 92 0.42 -3.84 -16.80
N ASP A 93 1.05 -4.57 -15.89
CA ASP A 93 1.81 -5.80 -16.20
C ASP A 93 0.88 -7.00 -16.47
N GLY A 94 -0.44 -6.80 -16.53
CA GLY A 94 -1.45 -7.80 -16.86
C GLY A 94 -1.91 -8.66 -15.67
N GLY A 95 -1.64 -8.23 -14.45
CA GLY A 95 -2.03 -8.96 -13.23
C GLY A 95 -3.49 -8.80 -12.85
N PHE A 96 -4.13 -7.69 -13.21
CA PHE A 96 -5.48 -7.35 -12.75
C PHE A 96 -6.57 -8.04 -13.59
N LEU A 97 -6.81 -7.56 -14.79
CA LEU A 97 -7.86 -8.08 -15.66
C LEU A 97 -7.33 -8.40 -17.06
N PRO A 98 -7.76 -9.52 -17.67
CA PRO A 98 -7.52 -9.75 -19.09
C PRO A 98 -8.20 -8.65 -19.91
N ALA A 99 -7.56 -8.22 -21.00
CA ALA A 99 -8.06 -7.16 -21.88
C ALA A 99 -8.25 -5.79 -21.22
N LEU A 100 -7.49 -5.46 -20.13
CA LEU A 100 -7.42 -4.12 -19.58
C LEU A 100 -6.96 -3.14 -20.69
N ARG A 101 -7.76 -2.09 -20.94
CA ARG A 101 -7.48 -1.09 -21.96
C ARG A 101 -7.15 0.27 -21.37
N GLU A 102 -7.76 0.57 -20.24
CA GLU A 102 -7.63 1.86 -19.58
C GLU A 102 -7.63 1.66 -18.06
N LEU A 103 -6.75 2.37 -17.36
CA LEU A 103 -6.69 2.44 -15.90
C LEU A 103 -6.37 3.88 -15.52
N THR A 104 -7.38 4.62 -15.05
CA THR A 104 -7.28 6.04 -14.75
C THR A 104 -7.27 6.25 -13.25
N PRO A 105 -6.21 6.85 -12.67
CA PRO A 105 -6.14 7.12 -11.24
C PRO A 105 -7.05 8.27 -10.82
N GLU A 106 -7.40 8.30 -9.51
CA GLU A 106 -8.05 9.43 -8.84
C GLU A 106 -9.42 9.82 -9.46
N GLN A 107 -10.25 8.83 -9.78
CA GLN A 107 -11.49 9.05 -10.51
C GLN A 107 -12.62 9.51 -9.61
N ARG A 108 -13.23 10.63 -9.92
CA ARG A 108 -14.39 11.17 -9.20
C ARG A 108 -15.66 10.36 -9.50
N TYR A 109 -16.42 10.04 -8.43
CA TYR A 109 -17.72 9.41 -8.49
C TYR A 109 -18.62 10.02 -7.41
N GLY A 110 -19.65 10.76 -7.81
CA GLY A 110 -20.48 11.49 -6.85
C GLY A 110 -19.67 12.45 -5.99
N ASP A 111 -19.79 12.30 -4.68
CA ASP A 111 -19.08 13.09 -3.67
C ASP A 111 -17.73 12.49 -3.27
N SER A 112 -17.40 11.30 -3.78
CA SER A 112 -16.16 10.61 -3.51
C SER A 112 -15.20 10.59 -4.68
N ARG A 113 -14.04 9.99 -4.41
CA ARG A 113 -13.00 9.76 -5.39
C ARG A 113 -12.40 8.39 -5.14
N PHE A 114 -12.60 7.50 -6.11
CA PHE A 114 -11.99 6.18 -6.12
C PHE A 114 -10.53 6.25 -6.54
N ASP A 115 -9.73 5.30 -6.07
CA ASP A 115 -8.32 5.24 -6.40
C ASP A 115 -8.09 5.03 -7.90
N PHE A 116 -8.94 4.23 -8.57
CA PHE A 116 -8.90 4.04 -10.02
C PHE A 116 -10.28 3.80 -10.62
N ALA A 117 -10.43 4.19 -11.90
CA ALA A 117 -11.45 3.64 -12.79
C ALA A 117 -10.77 2.82 -13.89
N TYR A 118 -11.45 1.81 -14.41
CA TYR A 118 -10.91 0.96 -15.46
C TYR A 118 -11.92 0.65 -16.55
N ARG A 119 -11.38 0.27 -17.72
CA ARG A 119 -12.10 -0.36 -18.83
C ARG A 119 -11.35 -1.60 -19.30
N ALA A 120 -12.05 -2.73 -19.35
CA ALA A 120 -11.49 -4.02 -19.77
C ALA A 120 -12.49 -4.78 -20.62
N GLY A 121 -12.19 -4.95 -21.92
CA GLY A 121 -13.15 -5.54 -22.84
C GLY A 121 -14.45 -4.76 -22.95
N ALA A 122 -15.57 -5.34 -22.52
CA ALA A 122 -16.89 -4.71 -22.43
C ALA A 122 -17.22 -4.20 -21.01
N SER A 123 -16.39 -4.54 -20.01
CA SER A 123 -16.57 -4.13 -18.62
C SER A 123 -15.93 -2.79 -18.33
N GLN A 124 -16.55 -2.06 -17.41
CA GLN A 124 -15.96 -0.87 -16.78
C GLN A 124 -16.31 -0.86 -15.30
N GLY A 125 -15.49 -0.20 -14.50
CA GLY A 125 -15.73 -0.14 -13.06
C GLY A 125 -14.72 0.69 -12.31
N PHE A 126 -14.80 0.60 -10.98
CA PHE A 126 -13.98 1.33 -10.05
C PHE A 126 -13.19 0.39 -9.16
N VAL A 127 -12.02 0.85 -8.76
CA VAL A 127 -11.14 0.15 -7.83
C VAL A 127 -10.80 1.06 -6.66
N GLU A 128 -10.97 0.54 -5.46
CA GLU A 128 -10.44 1.12 -4.23
C GLU A 128 -9.29 0.24 -3.73
N VAL A 129 -8.15 0.83 -3.43
CA VAL A 129 -6.95 0.11 -3.00
C VAL A 129 -6.72 0.31 -1.51
N LYS A 130 -6.57 -0.78 -0.78
CA LYS A 130 -6.31 -0.78 0.66
C LYS A 130 -4.92 -1.33 0.95
N GLY A 131 -4.07 -0.51 1.60
CA GLY A 131 -2.81 -0.99 2.16
C GLY A 131 -3.04 -1.72 3.47
N VAL A 132 -2.56 -2.94 3.59
CA VAL A 132 -2.71 -3.77 4.78
C VAL A 132 -1.37 -3.88 5.48
N THR A 133 -1.28 -3.34 6.71
CA THR A 133 -0.08 -3.36 7.55
C THR A 133 -0.19 -4.28 8.77
N LEU A 134 -1.40 -4.66 9.16
CA LEU A 134 -1.62 -5.58 10.27
C LEU A 134 -1.41 -7.02 9.79
N GLU A 135 -0.45 -7.70 10.39
CA GLU A 135 -0.16 -9.11 10.12
C GLU A 135 0.09 -9.82 11.44
N GLU A 136 -0.55 -10.97 11.61
CA GLU A 136 -0.37 -11.88 12.73
C GLU A 136 -0.26 -13.31 12.18
N ASP A 137 0.82 -14.00 12.53
CA ASP A 137 1.08 -15.40 12.15
C ASP A 137 0.99 -15.69 10.63
N GLY A 138 1.38 -14.72 9.81
CA GLY A 138 1.36 -14.86 8.35
C GLY A 138 0.03 -14.51 7.70
N ILE A 139 -0.95 -14.06 8.48
CA ILE A 139 -2.27 -13.64 7.98
C ILE A 139 -2.36 -12.12 8.04
N ALA A 140 -2.70 -11.50 6.94
CA ALA A 140 -2.96 -10.07 6.86
C ALA A 140 -4.42 -9.76 7.24
N TYR A 141 -4.63 -8.75 8.09
CA TYR A 141 -5.93 -8.35 8.58
C TYR A 141 -6.30 -6.94 8.11
N PHE A 142 -7.53 -6.79 7.64
CA PHE A 142 -8.10 -5.51 7.26
C PHE A 142 -9.60 -5.48 7.66
N PRO A 143 -10.12 -4.35 8.18
CA PRO A 143 -9.37 -3.14 8.58
C PRO A 143 -8.60 -3.32 9.90
N ASP A 144 -7.48 -2.62 10.02
CA ASP A 144 -6.70 -2.53 11.26
C ASP A 144 -7.43 -1.73 12.36
N ALA A 145 -8.31 -0.79 11.94
CA ALA A 145 -9.19 -0.02 12.82
C ALA A 145 -10.48 0.42 12.10
N PRO A 146 -11.63 0.44 12.79
CA PRO A 146 -12.88 0.96 12.24
C PRO A 146 -12.74 2.43 11.83
N THR A 147 -13.21 2.78 10.63
CA THR A 147 -13.16 4.15 10.12
C THR A 147 -14.42 4.50 9.34
N LEU A 148 -15.03 5.65 9.66
CA LEU A 148 -16.19 6.19 8.92
C LEU A 148 -15.87 6.48 7.45
N ARG A 149 -14.62 6.76 7.14
CA ARG A 149 -14.17 6.95 5.76
C ARG A 149 -14.21 5.62 5.00
N GLY A 150 -13.76 4.54 5.63
CA GLY A 150 -13.82 3.20 5.03
C GLY A 150 -15.24 2.78 4.73
N VAL A 151 -16.16 2.99 5.67
CA VAL A 151 -17.59 2.69 5.48
C VAL A 151 -18.15 3.45 4.27
N ARG A 152 -17.89 4.77 4.17
CA ARG A 152 -18.35 5.56 3.02
C ARG A 152 -17.83 5.06 1.68
N HIS A 153 -16.55 4.66 1.61
CA HIS A 153 -15.99 4.12 0.36
C HIS A 153 -16.70 2.83 -0.06
N VAL A 154 -16.98 1.94 0.88
CA VAL A 154 -17.75 0.71 0.60
C VAL A 154 -19.18 1.03 0.15
N GLU A 155 -19.88 1.95 0.84
CA GLU A 155 -21.24 2.37 0.45
C GLU A 155 -21.28 2.96 -0.96
N GLU A 156 -20.25 3.67 -1.38
CA GLU A 156 -20.17 4.25 -2.72
C GLU A 156 -19.81 3.23 -3.79
N LEU A 157 -18.94 2.26 -3.48
CA LEU A 157 -18.71 1.11 -4.35
C LEU A 157 -20.02 0.33 -4.56
N CYS A 158 -20.80 0.09 -3.50
CA CYS A 158 -22.11 -0.53 -3.61
C CYS A 158 -23.08 0.26 -4.48
N ARG A 159 -23.05 1.61 -4.40
CA ARG A 159 -23.87 2.47 -5.27
C ARG A 159 -23.44 2.39 -6.74
N ALA A 160 -22.13 2.35 -7.00
CA ALA A 160 -21.61 2.17 -8.36
C ALA A 160 -22.04 0.82 -8.93
N ALA A 161 -21.92 -0.25 -8.13
CA ALA A 161 -22.38 -1.59 -8.53
C ALA A 161 -23.88 -1.63 -8.83
N ALA A 162 -24.71 -0.99 -7.99
CA ALA A 162 -26.14 -0.87 -8.22
C ALA A 162 -26.49 -0.04 -9.48
N ALA A 163 -25.62 0.85 -9.91
CA ALA A 163 -25.76 1.63 -11.16
C ALA A 163 -25.30 0.87 -12.42
N GLY A 164 -24.71 -0.34 -12.26
CA GLY A 164 -24.27 -1.19 -13.35
C GLY A 164 -22.78 -1.13 -13.66
N ASP A 165 -21.98 -0.41 -12.86
CA ASP A 165 -20.53 -0.45 -12.90
C ASP A 165 -20.01 -1.64 -12.09
N GLU A 166 -18.84 -2.16 -12.44
CA GLU A 166 -18.16 -3.13 -11.58
C GLU A 166 -17.44 -2.38 -10.42
N ALA A 167 -17.46 -2.97 -9.24
CA ALA A 167 -16.83 -2.39 -8.05
C ALA A 167 -15.86 -3.41 -7.43
N VAL A 168 -14.61 -3.00 -7.26
CA VAL A 168 -13.54 -3.91 -6.80
C VAL A 168 -12.77 -3.26 -5.64
N ASP A 169 -12.73 -3.93 -4.50
CA ASP A 169 -11.81 -3.61 -3.41
C ASP A 169 -10.56 -4.48 -3.54
N VAL A 170 -9.38 -3.85 -3.53
CA VAL A 170 -8.09 -4.53 -3.67
C VAL A 170 -7.24 -4.31 -2.43
N ALA A 171 -6.93 -5.38 -1.72
CA ALA A 171 -5.93 -5.34 -0.67
C ALA A 171 -4.53 -5.50 -1.24
N VAL A 172 -3.64 -4.57 -0.90
CA VAL A 172 -2.20 -4.68 -1.16
C VAL A 172 -1.51 -4.91 0.17
N GLU A 173 -0.97 -6.11 0.35
CA GLU A 173 -0.23 -6.44 1.56
C GLU A 173 1.07 -5.63 1.61
N ALA A 174 1.24 -4.88 2.68
CA ALA A 174 2.41 -4.01 2.89
C ALA A 174 3.67 -4.77 3.34
N HIS A 175 3.58 -6.10 3.48
CA HIS A 175 4.63 -6.96 3.99
C HIS A 175 5.51 -7.50 2.87
N HIS A 176 6.82 -7.50 3.08
CA HIS A 176 7.78 -8.12 2.19
C HIS A 176 8.55 -9.21 2.94
N ARG A 177 8.20 -10.47 2.66
CA ARG A 177 9.04 -11.63 2.96
C ARG A 177 9.95 -11.91 1.76
N ARG A 178 11.04 -12.65 1.94
CA ARG A 178 11.88 -13.08 0.82
C ARG A 178 11.03 -13.84 -0.19
N GLY A 179 10.58 -13.17 -1.26
CA GLY A 179 9.73 -13.79 -2.30
C GLY A 179 8.79 -12.87 -3.05
N GLY A 180 8.51 -11.68 -2.56
CA GLY A 180 7.66 -10.70 -3.29
C GLY A 180 6.59 -10.03 -2.45
N LEU A 181 5.97 -9.02 -3.04
CA LEU A 181 4.82 -8.31 -2.52
C LEU A 181 3.56 -9.10 -2.90
N ALA A 182 2.67 -9.39 -1.97
CA ALA A 182 1.39 -10.00 -2.28
C ALA A 182 0.34 -8.91 -2.61
N VAL A 183 -0.40 -9.13 -3.70
CA VAL A 183 -1.58 -8.32 -4.06
C VAL A 183 -2.77 -9.25 -4.04
N GLY A 184 -3.74 -8.98 -3.19
CA GLY A 184 -4.99 -9.74 -3.09
C GLY A 184 -6.19 -8.90 -3.53
N VAL A 185 -7.15 -9.52 -4.20
CA VAL A 185 -8.46 -8.92 -4.49
C VAL A 185 -9.43 -9.39 -3.40
N LEU A 186 -10.08 -8.43 -2.74
CA LEU A 186 -11.13 -8.72 -1.77
C LEU A 186 -12.46 -8.84 -2.53
N ASP A 187 -13.03 -10.04 -2.56
CA ASP A 187 -14.41 -10.26 -2.99
C ASP A 187 -15.32 -10.29 -1.77
N GLU A 188 -16.57 -9.82 -1.90
CA GLU A 188 -17.55 -9.74 -0.80
C GLU A 188 -17.81 -11.08 -0.09
N ALA A 189 -17.43 -12.20 -0.69
CA ALA A 189 -17.63 -13.55 -0.15
C ALA A 189 -16.35 -14.26 0.33
N ASN A 190 -15.15 -13.86 -0.15
CA ASN A 190 -13.89 -14.52 0.20
C ASN A 190 -12.69 -13.60 -0.04
N ALA A 191 -11.85 -13.42 0.96
CA ALA A 191 -10.52 -12.85 0.77
C ALA A 191 -9.67 -13.86 -0.03
N VAL A 192 -9.55 -13.67 -1.33
CA VAL A 192 -8.68 -14.48 -2.17
C VAL A 192 -7.29 -13.84 -2.18
N LEU A 193 -6.37 -14.42 -1.45
CA LEU A 193 -4.94 -14.16 -1.60
C LEU A 193 -4.51 -14.67 -2.99
N ILE A 194 -4.27 -13.76 -3.92
CA ILE A 194 -3.59 -14.09 -5.16
C ILE A 194 -2.09 -14.02 -4.86
N GLU A 195 -1.47 -15.17 -4.63
CA GLU A 195 -0.02 -15.24 -4.60
C GLU A 195 0.54 -14.76 -5.94
N PRO A 196 1.57 -13.90 -5.95
CA PRO A 196 2.23 -13.53 -7.19
C PRO A 196 2.77 -14.81 -7.83
N ARG A 197 2.35 -15.11 -9.05
CA ARG A 197 2.94 -16.20 -9.83
C ARG A 197 4.42 -15.90 -9.96
N GLY A 198 5.26 -16.67 -9.28
CA GLY A 198 6.70 -16.60 -9.43
C GLY A 198 7.09 -16.71 -10.92
N PRO A 199 8.27 -16.20 -11.31
CA PRO A 199 8.71 -16.24 -12.69
C PRO A 199 8.63 -17.68 -13.19
N LYS A 200 7.91 -17.90 -14.30
CA LYS A 200 7.85 -19.20 -14.97
C LYS A 200 9.29 -19.64 -15.19
N ARG A 201 9.74 -20.68 -14.50
CA ARG A 201 10.98 -21.37 -14.86
C ARG A 201 10.80 -21.80 -16.32
N ARG A 202 11.60 -21.25 -17.23
CA ARG A 202 11.73 -21.81 -18.57
C ARG A 202 12.25 -23.23 -18.37
N ALA A 203 11.46 -24.20 -18.77
CA ALA A 203 11.96 -25.53 -19.00
C ALA A 203 13.04 -25.39 -20.10
N HIS A 204 14.27 -25.65 -19.77
CA HIS A 204 15.31 -25.92 -20.74
C HIS A 204 15.18 -27.41 -21.05
N ASP A 205 14.71 -27.75 -22.26
CA ASP A 205 15.00 -28.99 -22.92
C ASP A 205 16.46 -28.99 -23.38
#